data_f9af9dab4f08edb5ab323f505fa47679
#
_entry.id   f9af9dab4f08edb5ab323f505fa47679
#
_cell.length_a   1.000
_cell.length_b   1.000
_cell.length_c   1.000
_cell.angle_alpha   90.00
_cell.angle_beta   90.00
_cell.angle_gamma   90.00
#
_symmetry.space_group_name_H-M   'P 1'
#
loop_
_entity.id
_entity.type
_entity.pdbx_description
1 polymer ?
#
loop_
_entity_poly.entity_id
_entity_poly.type
_entity_poly.pdbx_seq_one_letter_code
_entity_poly.pdbx_strand_id
1 'polypeptide(L)'
;MKGLLTSILTVLTFTGLQAQPLPSTPKLVVGLTIDQLRTDYLEAFSTLYGDRGFRRLWKEGRVFRNAEYTFSGTDRASAIAAIYTGTTPSVNGIIGKRWMDVSTLRTVSCVDDPAFMGNYTNESSSPSHLLTSTIADELKIATRNEGLVYAIAPFRDAAILAAGH
;
A
#
# COMPACT_ATOMS: atom_id res chain seq x y z
N MET A 1 3.43 32.05 -49.68
CA MET A 1 3.12 32.65 -48.37
C MET A 1 2.28 31.75 -47.45
N LYS A 2 1.29 31.00 -47.97
CA LYS A 2 0.46 30.10 -47.11
C LYS A 2 1.25 28.94 -46.49
N GLY A 3 2.24 28.36 -47.15
CA GLY A 3 3.06 27.27 -46.60
C GLY A 3 4.03 27.68 -45.50
N LEU A 4 4.53 28.90 -45.55
CA LEU A 4 5.45 29.42 -44.54
C LEU A 4 4.74 29.70 -43.19
N LEU A 5 3.51 30.19 -43.25
CA LEU A 5 2.68 30.41 -42.04
C LEU A 5 2.30 29.09 -41.36
N THR A 6 2.01 28.03 -42.11
CA THR A 6 1.68 26.70 -41.57
C THR A 6 2.88 26.08 -40.86
N SER A 7 4.08 26.19 -41.45
CA SER A 7 5.32 25.68 -40.82
C SER A 7 5.68 26.42 -39.51
N ILE A 8 5.48 27.73 -39.46
CA ILE A 8 5.73 28.52 -38.25
C ILE A 8 4.73 28.16 -37.14
N LEU A 9 3.47 27.92 -37.49
CA LEU A 9 2.46 27.50 -36.52
C LEU A 9 2.74 26.11 -35.92
N THR A 10 3.25 25.17 -36.74
CA THR A 10 3.62 23.80 -36.28
C THR A 10 4.84 23.83 -35.36
N VAL A 11 5.80 24.68 -35.59
CA VAL A 11 6.99 24.81 -34.72
C VAL A 11 6.62 25.45 -33.38
N LEU A 12 5.70 26.42 -33.34
CA LEU A 12 5.25 27.06 -32.11
C LEU A 12 4.46 26.13 -31.18
N THR A 13 3.78 25.11 -31.72
CA THR A 13 3.05 24.14 -30.88
C THR A 13 3.95 23.10 -30.22
N PHE A 14 5.17 22.87 -30.74
CA PHE A 14 6.12 21.92 -30.14
C PHE A 14 6.93 22.49 -28.97
N THR A 15 7.02 23.79 -28.81
CA THR A 15 7.80 24.41 -27.72
C THR A 15 7.07 24.44 -26.37
N GLY A 16 5.81 24.03 -26.31
CA GLY A 16 4.98 24.06 -25.10
C GLY A 16 4.92 22.78 -24.28
N LEU A 17 5.47 21.65 -24.79
CA LEU A 17 5.53 20.39 -24.02
C LEU A 17 6.77 20.36 -23.12
N GLN A 18 6.79 21.19 -22.12
CA GLN A 18 7.70 20.97 -20.99
C GLN A 18 7.15 19.80 -20.17
N ALA A 19 7.84 18.66 -20.21
CA ALA A 19 7.57 17.57 -19.30
C ALA A 19 7.66 18.11 -17.85
N GLN A 20 6.55 18.06 -17.11
CA GLN A 20 6.59 18.39 -15.71
C GLN A 20 7.64 17.51 -15.04
N PRO A 21 8.56 18.07 -14.26
CA PRO A 21 9.53 17.26 -13.53
C PRO A 21 8.74 16.27 -12.66
N LEU A 22 9.01 14.97 -12.86
CA LEU A 22 8.44 13.93 -12.00
C LEU A 22 8.77 14.30 -10.54
N PRO A 23 7.79 14.24 -9.64
CA PRO A 23 8.06 14.48 -8.23
C PRO A 23 9.19 13.56 -7.77
N SER A 24 10.15 14.10 -7.02
CA SER A 24 11.27 13.33 -6.52
C SER A 24 10.77 12.17 -5.67
N THR A 25 11.26 10.97 -5.94
CA THR A 25 10.95 9.79 -5.13
C THR A 25 11.30 10.04 -3.66
N PRO A 26 10.43 9.74 -2.71
CA PRO A 26 10.73 9.93 -1.30
C PRO A 26 11.93 9.07 -0.87
N LYS A 27 12.82 9.63 -0.05
CA LYS A 27 14.00 8.91 0.47
C LYS A 27 13.65 7.87 1.54
N LEU A 28 12.54 8.07 2.24
CA LEU A 28 12.05 7.19 3.28
C LEU A 28 10.52 7.26 3.32
N VAL A 29 9.89 6.10 3.32
CA VAL A 29 8.47 5.95 3.58
C VAL A 29 8.31 5.04 4.80
N VAL A 30 7.57 5.49 5.80
CA VAL A 30 7.26 4.71 7.00
C VAL A 30 5.76 4.52 7.07
N GLY A 31 5.30 3.29 6.85
CA GLY A 31 3.92 2.88 7.07
C GLY A 31 3.74 2.33 8.49
N LEU A 32 2.91 2.96 9.30
CA LEU A 32 2.56 2.48 10.63
C LEU A 32 1.07 2.15 10.67
N THR A 33 0.74 0.86 10.75
CA THR A 33 -0.63 0.38 10.88
C THR A 33 -0.83 -0.13 12.31
N ILE A 34 -1.83 0.41 12.99
CA ILE A 34 -2.18 0.00 14.36
C ILE A 34 -3.56 -0.66 14.29
N ASP A 35 -3.57 -1.98 14.43
CA ASP A 35 -4.80 -2.78 14.42
C ASP A 35 -5.65 -2.46 15.65
N GLN A 36 -6.97 -2.44 15.48
CA GLN A 36 -7.98 -2.18 16.52
C GLN A 36 -7.88 -0.83 17.25
N LEU A 37 -7.11 0.12 16.72
CA LEU A 37 -7.09 1.48 17.27
C LEU A 37 -8.37 2.22 16.87
N ARG A 38 -9.27 2.39 17.82
CA ARG A 38 -10.51 3.14 17.61
C ARG A 38 -10.25 4.65 17.59
N THR A 39 -10.93 5.34 16.69
CA THR A 39 -10.78 6.79 16.52
C THR A 39 -11.13 7.56 17.80
N ASP A 40 -12.18 7.13 18.51
CA ASP A 40 -12.61 7.75 19.76
C ASP A 40 -11.57 7.62 20.89
N TYR A 41 -10.70 6.60 20.87
CA TYR A 41 -9.59 6.51 21.83
C TYR A 41 -8.57 7.64 21.63
N LEU A 42 -8.33 8.04 20.39
CA LEU A 42 -7.43 9.16 20.10
C LEU A 42 -7.94 10.48 20.70
N GLU A 43 -9.25 10.69 20.70
CA GLU A 43 -9.88 11.86 21.30
C GLU A 43 -9.98 11.74 22.83
N ALA A 44 -10.46 10.60 23.34
CA ALA A 44 -10.65 10.36 24.77
C ALA A 44 -9.34 10.49 25.58
N PHE A 45 -8.23 10.02 25.01
CA PHE A 45 -6.93 10.08 25.68
C PHE A 45 -6.06 11.27 25.26
N SER A 46 -6.62 12.23 24.53
CA SER A 46 -5.87 13.38 23.98
C SER A 46 -5.15 14.21 25.03
N THR A 47 -5.69 14.29 26.24
CA THR A 47 -5.09 15.02 27.38
C THR A 47 -3.83 14.33 27.93
N LEU A 48 -3.70 13.02 27.69
CA LEU A 48 -2.56 12.21 28.17
C LEU A 48 -1.38 12.20 27.18
N TYR A 49 -1.59 12.68 25.95
CA TYR A 49 -0.53 12.68 24.96
C TYR A 49 0.48 13.81 25.21
N GLY A 50 1.76 13.47 25.13
CA GLY A 50 2.82 14.47 25.05
C GLY A 50 2.82 15.22 23.69
N ASP A 51 3.68 16.20 23.56
CA ASP A 51 3.77 17.05 22.35
C ASP A 51 4.27 16.30 21.11
N ARG A 52 4.88 15.15 21.30
CA ARG A 52 5.35 14.23 20.24
C ARG A 52 4.26 13.19 19.91
N GLY A 53 4.46 12.37 18.88
CA GLY A 53 3.52 11.32 18.51
C GLY A 53 2.22 11.87 17.94
N PHE A 54 1.07 11.47 18.46
CA PHE A 54 -0.24 11.83 17.94
C PHE A 54 -0.49 13.34 17.85
N ARG A 55 -0.09 14.13 18.86
CA ARG A 55 -0.24 15.59 18.79
C ARG A 55 0.57 16.20 17.66
N ARG A 56 1.79 15.74 17.47
CA ARG A 56 2.62 16.20 16.37
C ARG A 56 2.02 15.83 15.02
N LEU A 57 1.55 14.58 14.86
CA LEU A 57 0.89 14.13 13.63
C LEU A 57 -0.36 14.95 13.32
N TRP A 58 -1.16 15.29 14.32
CA TRP A 58 -2.33 16.16 14.13
C TRP A 58 -1.97 17.59 13.76
N LYS A 59 -0.91 18.15 14.33
CA LYS A 59 -0.51 19.53 14.10
C LYS A 59 0.22 19.73 12.77
N GLU A 60 1.09 18.79 12.41
CA GLU A 60 2.01 18.91 11.27
C GLU A 60 1.60 18.04 10.08
N GLY A 61 0.78 17.03 10.30
CA GLY A 61 0.34 16.06 9.29
C GLY A 61 -1.01 16.39 8.66
N ARG A 62 -1.42 15.53 7.74
CA ARG A 62 -2.75 15.56 7.15
C ARG A 62 -3.61 14.49 7.81
N VAL A 63 -4.74 14.87 8.37
CA VAL A 63 -5.66 13.98 9.08
C VAL A 63 -6.91 13.75 8.23
N PHE A 64 -7.23 12.49 7.96
CA PHE A 64 -8.46 12.08 7.30
C PHE A 64 -9.41 11.53 8.38
N ARG A 65 -10.50 12.26 8.66
CA ARG A 65 -11.44 11.92 9.74
C ARG A 65 -12.49 10.89 9.35
N ASN A 66 -12.79 10.78 8.07
CA ASN A 66 -13.86 9.93 7.53
C ASN A 66 -13.28 8.89 6.55
N ALA A 67 -12.22 8.20 6.97
CA ALA A 67 -11.68 7.09 6.21
C ALA A 67 -12.47 5.82 6.54
N GLU A 68 -13.08 5.19 5.54
CA GLU A 68 -13.92 4.01 5.68
C GLU A 68 -13.53 2.96 4.65
N TYR A 69 -13.68 1.70 5.02
CA TYR A 69 -13.62 0.61 4.04
C TYR A 69 -14.94 0.55 3.27
N THR A 70 -14.84 0.45 1.95
CA THR A 70 -16.00 0.38 1.05
C THR A 70 -16.55 -1.04 0.87
N PHE A 71 -16.08 -2.00 1.67
CA PHE A 71 -16.48 -3.41 1.62
C PHE A 71 -16.80 -3.92 3.03
N SER A 72 -17.64 -4.95 3.10
CA SER A 72 -18.04 -5.62 4.34
C SER A 72 -17.16 -6.83 4.64
N GLY A 73 -17.21 -7.32 5.88
CA GLY A 73 -16.48 -8.52 6.29
C GLY A 73 -14.98 -8.31 6.42
N THR A 74 -14.57 -7.11 6.85
CA THR A 74 -13.16 -6.80 7.09
C THR A 74 -12.57 -7.65 8.20
N ASP A 75 -11.48 -8.33 7.90
CA ASP A 75 -10.56 -8.88 8.89
C ASP A 75 -9.19 -8.20 8.75
N ARG A 76 -8.21 -8.59 9.57
CA ARG A 76 -6.88 -8.00 9.52
C ARG A 76 -6.23 -8.11 8.14
N ALA A 77 -6.31 -9.27 7.49
CA ALA A 77 -5.62 -9.50 6.22
C ALA A 77 -6.23 -8.67 5.09
N SER A 78 -7.57 -8.70 4.95
CA SER A 78 -8.28 -7.91 3.94
C SER A 78 -8.12 -6.40 4.17
N ALA A 79 -8.11 -5.96 5.44
CA ALA A 79 -7.90 -4.57 5.79
C ALA A 79 -6.48 -4.08 5.46
N ILE A 80 -5.45 -4.86 5.80
CA ILE A 80 -4.05 -4.52 5.48
C ILE A 80 -3.84 -4.52 3.97
N ALA A 81 -4.31 -5.54 3.25
CA ALA A 81 -4.22 -5.57 1.80
C ALA A 81 -4.88 -4.33 1.18
N ALA A 82 -6.08 -3.95 1.65
CA ALA A 82 -6.76 -2.76 1.14
C ALA A 82 -6.00 -1.45 1.43
N ILE A 83 -5.40 -1.30 2.61
CA ILE A 83 -4.58 -0.12 2.95
C ILE A 83 -3.35 -0.02 2.05
N TYR A 84 -2.60 -1.11 1.88
CA TYR A 84 -1.32 -1.07 1.17
C TYR A 84 -1.45 -1.15 -0.35
N THR A 85 -2.60 -1.62 -0.88
CA THR A 85 -2.88 -1.63 -2.33
C THR A 85 -3.78 -0.48 -2.78
N GLY A 86 -4.52 0.15 -1.86
CA GLY A 86 -5.54 1.15 -2.19
C GLY A 86 -6.76 0.57 -2.90
N THR A 87 -6.98 -0.76 -2.85
CA THR A 87 -8.06 -1.45 -3.58
C THR A 87 -8.89 -2.34 -2.66
N THR A 88 -10.06 -2.74 -3.15
CA THR A 88 -10.95 -3.66 -2.41
C THR A 88 -10.54 -5.13 -2.58
N PRO A 89 -10.97 -6.05 -1.70
CA PRO A 89 -10.70 -7.48 -1.82
C PRO A 89 -11.08 -8.10 -3.16
N SER A 90 -12.12 -7.61 -3.81
CA SER A 90 -12.53 -8.06 -5.16
C SER A 90 -11.51 -7.74 -6.24
N VAL A 91 -10.61 -6.79 -6.00
CA VAL A 91 -9.55 -6.38 -6.93
C VAL A 91 -8.20 -6.92 -6.50
N ASN A 92 -7.85 -6.82 -5.20
CA ASN A 92 -6.56 -7.28 -4.71
C ASN A 92 -6.50 -8.78 -4.38
N GLY A 93 -7.63 -9.50 -4.39
CA GLY A 93 -7.69 -10.94 -4.19
C GLY A 93 -7.70 -11.40 -2.72
N ILE A 94 -7.41 -10.54 -1.76
CA ILE A 94 -7.33 -10.91 -0.34
C ILE A 94 -8.69 -10.70 0.34
N ILE A 95 -9.53 -11.72 0.28
CA ILE A 95 -10.88 -11.68 0.86
C ILE A 95 -10.90 -11.88 2.37
N GLY A 96 -9.81 -12.35 2.95
CA GLY A 96 -9.66 -12.58 4.38
C GLY A 96 -8.38 -13.33 4.70
N LYS A 97 -8.16 -13.60 5.99
CA LYS A 97 -6.98 -14.33 6.47
C LYS A 97 -6.91 -15.78 5.95
N ARG A 98 -8.08 -16.41 5.79
CA ARG A 98 -8.22 -17.79 5.33
C ARG A 98 -9.48 -17.96 4.51
N TRP A 99 -9.44 -18.83 3.52
CA TRP A 99 -10.61 -19.27 2.77
C TRP A 99 -10.48 -20.73 2.37
N MET A 100 -11.57 -21.30 1.89
CA MET A 100 -11.56 -22.65 1.32
C MET A 100 -11.16 -22.56 -0.14
N ASP A 101 -10.09 -23.22 -0.51
CA ASP A 101 -9.75 -23.45 -1.91
C ASP A 101 -10.72 -24.48 -2.51
N VAL A 102 -11.50 -24.03 -3.48
CA VAL A 102 -12.55 -24.87 -4.12
C VAL A 102 -11.97 -26.05 -4.88
N SER A 103 -10.73 -25.98 -5.36
CA SER A 103 -10.08 -27.02 -6.15
C SER A 103 -9.58 -28.17 -5.27
N THR A 104 -9.08 -27.85 -4.09
CA THR A 104 -8.49 -28.81 -3.14
C THR A 104 -9.40 -29.14 -1.97
N LEU A 105 -10.49 -28.37 -1.77
CA LEU A 105 -11.39 -28.41 -0.61
C LEU A 105 -10.64 -28.26 0.73
N ARG A 106 -9.52 -27.55 0.72
CA ARG A 106 -8.72 -27.28 1.92
C ARG A 106 -8.78 -25.82 2.29
N THR A 107 -8.68 -25.55 3.58
CA THR A 107 -8.51 -24.18 4.06
C THR A 107 -7.07 -23.74 3.84
N VAL A 108 -6.88 -22.67 3.11
CA VAL A 108 -5.60 -22.02 2.84
C VAL A 108 -5.52 -20.65 3.50
N SER A 109 -4.33 -20.23 3.88
CA SER A 109 -4.10 -18.85 4.33
C SER A 109 -3.87 -17.94 3.13
N CYS A 110 -4.19 -16.66 3.29
CA CYS A 110 -3.98 -15.65 2.26
C CYS A 110 -2.52 -15.48 1.81
N VAL A 111 -1.57 -16.02 2.53
CA VAL A 111 -0.14 -15.96 2.23
C VAL A 111 0.53 -17.32 2.15
N ASP A 112 -0.24 -18.41 2.16
CA ASP A 112 0.34 -19.76 1.99
C ASP A 112 0.87 -19.91 0.55
N ASP A 113 2.15 -20.29 0.46
CA ASP A 113 2.78 -20.55 -0.83
C ASP A 113 3.88 -21.62 -0.65
N PRO A 114 3.62 -22.88 -1.03
CA PRO A 114 4.58 -23.97 -0.86
C PRO A 114 5.85 -23.83 -1.72
N ALA A 115 5.86 -22.94 -2.70
CA ALA A 115 7.03 -22.71 -3.55
C ALA A 115 8.11 -21.84 -2.86
N PHE A 116 7.74 -21.11 -1.80
CA PHE A 116 8.64 -20.18 -1.09
C PHE A 116 8.79 -20.57 0.37
N MET A 117 10.01 -20.88 0.77
CA MET A 117 10.35 -21.17 2.16
C MET A 117 11.07 -19.98 2.80
N GLY A 118 10.63 -19.61 4.00
CA GLY A 118 11.28 -18.53 4.75
C GLY A 118 12.63 -18.98 5.34
N ASN A 119 13.54 -18.01 5.54
CA ASN A 119 14.79 -18.24 6.24
C ASN A 119 14.52 -18.45 7.75
N TYR A 120 15.13 -19.46 8.33
CA TYR A 120 15.00 -19.79 9.76
C TYR A 120 13.56 -20.09 10.24
N THR A 121 12.68 -20.52 9.35
CA THR A 121 11.31 -20.91 9.66
C THR A 121 10.88 -22.07 8.77
N ASN A 122 9.91 -22.86 9.25
CA ASN A 122 9.26 -23.93 8.48
C ASN A 122 8.01 -23.40 7.72
N GLU A 123 7.74 -22.11 7.82
CA GLU A 123 6.60 -21.50 7.15
C GLU A 123 6.93 -21.19 5.69
N SER A 124 6.07 -21.65 4.81
CA SER A 124 6.11 -21.37 3.37
C SER A 124 5.08 -20.29 3.04
N SER A 125 5.54 -19.13 2.60
CA SER A 125 4.66 -17.99 2.44
C SER A 125 5.18 -16.99 1.42
N SER A 126 4.25 -16.42 0.65
CA SER A 126 4.53 -15.32 -0.28
C SER A 126 3.29 -14.42 -0.46
N PRO A 127 3.38 -13.28 -1.14
CA PRO A 127 2.23 -12.47 -1.52
C PRO A 127 1.51 -12.99 -2.78
N SER A 128 1.70 -14.23 -3.22
CA SER A 128 1.19 -14.77 -4.49
C SER A 128 -0.32 -14.64 -4.70
N HIS A 129 -1.10 -14.60 -3.62
CA HIS A 129 -2.55 -14.36 -3.69
C HIS A 129 -2.92 -12.88 -3.82
N LEU A 130 -1.97 -11.97 -3.67
CA LEU A 130 -2.18 -10.54 -3.86
C LEU A 130 -2.10 -10.22 -5.35
N LEU A 131 -3.21 -9.77 -5.93
CA LEU A 131 -3.36 -9.58 -7.39
C LEU A 131 -3.01 -8.17 -7.88
N THR A 132 -2.64 -7.29 -6.96
CA THR A 132 -2.31 -5.89 -7.25
C THR A 132 -1.04 -5.47 -6.55
N SER A 133 -0.32 -4.51 -7.12
CA SER A 133 0.86 -3.92 -6.47
C SER A 133 0.50 -3.19 -5.17
N THR A 134 1.44 -3.21 -4.26
CA THR A 134 1.39 -2.43 -3.02
C THR A 134 2.13 -1.12 -3.17
N ILE A 135 1.97 -0.21 -2.21
CA ILE A 135 2.79 1.01 -2.14
C ILE A 135 4.30 0.70 -2.07
N ALA A 136 4.67 -0.46 -1.52
CA ALA A 136 6.05 -0.93 -1.46
C ALA A 136 6.56 -1.37 -2.84
N ASP A 137 5.72 -2.07 -3.62
CA ASP A 137 6.03 -2.44 -5.00
C ASP A 137 6.20 -1.21 -5.89
N GLU A 138 5.30 -0.22 -5.75
CA GLU A 138 5.38 1.04 -6.47
C GLU A 138 6.68 1.82 -6.11
N LEU A 139 7.09 1.77 -4.84
CA LEU A 139 8.36 2.37 -4.41
C LEU A 139 9.56 1.66 -5.06
N LYS A 140 9.54 0.33 -5.13
CA LYS A 140 10.58 -0.44 -5.85
C LYS A 140 10.66 -0.04 -7.32
N ILE A 141 9.51 0.08 -7.98
CA ILE A 141 9.45 0.52 -9.38
C ILE A 141 10.00 1.94 -9.52
N ALA A 142 9.54 2.88 -8.69
CA ALA A 142 9.97 4.28 -8.73
C ALA A 142 11.47 4.47 -8.43
N THR A 143 12.07 3.56 -7.66
CA THR A 143 13.50 3.56 -7.34
C THR A 143 14.33 2.64 -8.22
N ARG A 144 13.76 2.05 -9.27
CA ARG A 144 14.43 1.07 -10.14
C ARG A 144 15.02 -0.11 -9.38
N ASN A 145 14.32 -0.58 -8.35
CA ASN A 145 14.74 -1.63 -7.41
C ASN A 145 15.95 -1.28 -6.52
N GLU A 146 16.34 -0.02 -6.43
CA GLU A 146 17.37 0.42 -5.48
C GLU A 146 16.82 0.61 -4.05
N GLY A 147 15.49 0.80 -3.92
CA GLY A 147 14.80 0.95 -2.64
C GLY A 147 14.70 -0.38 -1.89
N LEU A 148 14.99 -0.35 -0.59
CA LEU A 148 14.82 -1.49 0.30
C LEU A 148 13.46 -1.42 0.99
N VAL A 149 12.77 -2.56 1.07
CA VAL A 149 11.49 -2.70 1.76
C VAL A 149 11.64 -3.66 2.94
N TYR A 150 11.21 -3.19 4.10
CA TYR A 150 11.15 -3.99 5.32
C TYR A 150 9.74 -3.89 5.90
N ALA A 151 9.13 -5.02 6.21
CA ALA A 151 7.86 -5.08 6.94
C ALA A 151 8.02 -5.91 8.21
N ILE A 152 7.57 -5.36 9.32
CA ILE A 152 7.64 -5.99 10.64
C ILE A 152 6.25 -5.99 11.23
N ALA A 153 5.75 -7.17 11.60
CA ALA A 153 4.44 -7.32 12.22
C ALA A 153 4.42 -8.55 13.15
N PRO A 154 3.51 -8.59 14.15
CA PRO A 154 3.33 -9.77 15.00
C PRO A 154 2.80 -10.99 14.25
N PHE A 155 2.23 -10.79 13.07
CA PHE A 155 1.61 -11.83 12.25
C PHE A 155 2.20 -11.83 10.84
N ARG A 156 2.50 -13.02 10.31
CA ARG A 156 3.14 -13.17 9.00
C ARG A 156 2.33 -12.57 7.84
N ASP A 157 1.00 -12.78 7.86
CA ASP A 157 0.10 -12.23 6.85
C ASP A 157 0.20 -10.69 6.79
N ALA A 158 0.23 -10.03 7.94
CA ALA A 158 0.36 -8.57 8.00
C ALA A 158 1.69 -8.07 7.43
N ALA A 159 2.80 -8.74 7.74
CA ALA A 159 4.11 -8.37 7.22
C ALA A 159 4.22 -8.59 5.71
N ILE A 160 3.79 -9.76 5.22
CA ILE A 160 3.89 -10.13 3.80
C ILE A 160 3.01 -9.21 2.93
N LEU A 161 1.74 -9.00 3.33
CA LEU A 161 0.83 -8.15 2.56
C LEU A 161 1.24 -6.66 2.56
N ALA A 162 1.94 -6.20 3.59
CA ALA A 162 2.48 -4.84 3.61
C ALA A 162 3.77 -4.70 2.79
N ALA A 163 4.60 -5.74 2.74
CA ALA A 163 5.84 -5.75 1.97
C ALA A 163 5.60 -5.81 0.45
N GLY A 164 4.53 -6.49 0.01
CA GLY A 164 4.25 -6.72 -1.40
C GLY A 164 5.18 -7.77 -2.02
N HIS A 165 5.39 -7.66 -3.34
CA HIS A 165 6.12 -8.61 -4.19
C HIS A 165 7.63 -8.36 -4.21
#